data_0a0a5e76dd72d952220a563e890e98e8
#
_entry.id   0a0a5e76dd72d952220a563e890e98e8
#
_cell.length_a   1.000
_cell.length_b   1.000
_cell.length_c   1.000
_cell.angle_alpha   90.00
_cell.angle_beta   90.00
_cell.angle_gamma   90.00
#
_symmetry.space_group_name_H-M   'P 1'
#
loop_
_entity.id
_entity.type
_entity.pdbx_description
1 polymer ?
#
loop_
_entity_poly.entity_id
_entity_poly.type
_entity_poly.pdbx_seq_one_letter_code
_entity_poly.pdbx_strand_id
1 'polypeptide(L)'
;MNQSWTVPMRSCNDISRKTAGTPLGAVGRGLAAGAVGTLAMDLLLYARYRRGGGKQHLFAWEFSSGLSSWDEAPVPGQVGKRLFEGLFQKKLPPQRAELVSNITHWAYGMLNGALYGIAAESLGQPRTWYGLPFGAGVWAVDYAVLPAAGLYKPIQDYDRETLAKDLTAHLVYGTTTAAALRLLSPLTKHPRHG
;
A
#
# COMPACT_ATOMS: atom_id res chain seq x y z
N MET A 1 4.07 -51.39 38.11
CA MET A 1 3.91 -49.94 37.92
C MET A 1 4.05 -49.63 36.44
N ASN A 2 2.93 -49.46 35.75
CA ASN A 2 2.91 -49.25 34.29
C ASN A 2 2.47 -47.82 34.03
N GLN A 3 3.43 -46.92 33.74
CA GLN A 3 3.12 -45.54 33.38
C GLN A 3 2.85 -45.48 31.88
N SER A 4 1.60 -45.38 31.50
CA SER A 4 1.18 -45.11 30.13
C SER A 4 1.43 -43.65 29.77
N TRP A 5 2.42 -43.39 28.91
CA TRP A 5 2.69 -42.10 28.34
C TRP A 5 1.63 -41.77 27.27
N THR A 6 0.62 -41.01 27.63
CA THR A 6 -0.32 -40.46 26.65
C THR A 6 0.27 -39.14 26.11
N VAL A 7 0.72 -39.13 24.84
CA VAL A 7 1.08 -37.90 24.14
C VAL A 7 -0.21 -37.17 23.80
N PRO A 8 -0.40 -35.92 24.27
CA PRO A 8 -1.60 -35.18 23.92
C PRO A 8 -1.59 -34.86 22.41
N MET A 9 -2.58 -35.35 21.67
CA MET A 9 -2.82 -34.98 20.28
C MET A 9 -3.15 -33.48 20.24
N ARG A 10 -2.27 -32.69 19.64
CA ARG A 10 -2.52 -31.26 19.38
C ARG A 10 -3.69 -31.13 18.41
N SER A 11 -4.74 -30.43 18.84
CA SER A 11 -5.92 -30.17 18.03
C SER A 11 -5.56 -29.36 16.76
N CYS A 12 -6.20 -29.68 15.62
CA CYS A 12 -6.08 -28.90 14.38
C CYS A 12 -6.38 -27.40 14.58
N ASN A 13 -7.18 -27.05 15.59
CA ASN A 13 -7.43 -25.65 15.98
C ASN A 13 -6.19 -24.92 16.51
N ASP A 14 -5.21 -25.66 17.07
CA ASP A 14 -3.97 -25.06 17.60
C ASP A 14 -3.00 -24.68 16.47
N ILE A 15 -3.05 -25.41 15.35
CA ILE A 15 -2.25 -25.12 14.15
C ILE A 15 -2.83 -23.87 13.45
N SER A 16 -4.15 -23.77 13.35
CA SER A 16 -4.83 -22.61 12.72
C SER A 16 -4.60 -21.30 13.51
N ARG A 17 -4.49 -21.36 14.85
CA ARG A 17 -4.16 -20.19 15.69
C ARG A 17 -2.72 -19.73 15.54
N LYS A 18 -1.79 -20.66 15.25
CA LYS A 18 -0.36 -20.31 15.05
C LYS A 18 -0.10 -19.69 13.69
N THR A 19 -0.90 -19.99 12.67
CA THR A 19 -0.74 -19.40 11.33
C THR A 19 -1.25 -17.96 11.24
N ALA A 20 -2.19 -17.56 12.09
CA ALA A 20 -2.75 -16.21 12.11
C ALA A 20 -1.74 -15.13 12.55
N GLY A 21 -0.70 -15.48 13.28
CA GLY A 21 0.36 -14.57 13.77
C GLY A 21 1.72 -14.76 13.10
N THR A 22 1.78 -15.43 11.94
CA THR A 22 3.05 -15.61 11.23
C THR A 22 3.45 -14.35 10.44
N PRO A 23 4.75 -14.08 10.26
CA PRO A 23 5.22 -12.97 9.42
C PRO A 23 4.62 -13.00 8.00
N LEU A 24 4.46 -14.18 7.41
CA LEU A 24 3.84 -14.35 6.11
C LEU A 24 2.34 -13.98 6.12
N GLY A 25 1.64 -14.30 7.21
CA GLY A 25 0.25 -13.87 7.43
C GLY A 25 0.13 -12.34 7.54
N ALA A 26 1.07 -11.70 8.25
CA ALA A 26 1.15 -10.24 8.34
C ALA A 26 1.38 -9.59 6.97
N VAL A 27 2.29 -10.15 6.15
CA VAL A 27 2.52 -9.72 4.77
C VAL A 27 1.24 -9.81 3.95
N GLY A 28 0.57 -10.97 3.94
CA GLY A 28 -0.65 -11.17 3.16
C GLY A 28 -1.78 -10.21 3.55
N ARG A 29 -2.02 -10.01 4.85
CA ARG A 29 -3.00 -9.03 5.35
C ARG A 29 -2.59 -7.60 5.02
N GLY A 30 -1.30 -7.30 5.13
CA GLY A 30 -0.74 -6.00 4.78
C GLY A 30 -0.90 -5.68 3.30
N LEU A 31 -0.63 -6.63 2.39
CA LEU A 31 -0.88 -6.48 0.95
C LEU A 31 -2.35 -6.16 0.66
N ALA A 32 -3.27 -6.94 1.25
CA ALA A 32 -4.70 -6.70 1.09
C ALA A 32 -5.13 -5.34 1.66
N ALA A 33 -4.65 -4.99 2.85
CA ALA A 33 -4.92 -3.70 3.46
C ALA A 33 -4.36 -2.53 2.64
N GLY A 34 -3.15 -2.68 2.09
CA GLY A 34 -2.55 -1.69 1.19
C GLY A 34 -3.36 -1.50 -0.09
N ALA A 35 -3.89 -2.56 -0.69
CA ALA A 35 -4.80 -2.46 -1.84
C ALA A 35 -6.06 -1.65 -1.50
N VAL A 36 -6.66 -1.90 -0.33
CA VAL A 36 -7.83 -1.12 0.15
C VAL A 36 -7.45 0.35 0.39
N GLY A 37 -6.26 0.61 0.94
CA GLY A 37 -5.74 1.97 1.13
C GLY A 37 -5.53 2.70 -0.19
N THR A 38 -4.93 2.03 -1.18
CA THR A 38 -4.73 2.56 -2.55
C THR A 38 -6.06 2.94 -3.18
N LEU A 39 -7.02 2.02 -3.17
CA LEU A 39 -8.35 2.30 -3.69
C LEU A 39 -9.02 3.52 -3.02
N ALA A 40 -8.91 3.65 -1.69
CA ALA A 40 -9.49 4.78 -0.96
C ALA A 40 -8.82 6.12 -1.34
N MET A 41 -7.50 6.12 -1.52
CA MET A 41 -6.74 7.27 -2.02
C MET A 41 -7.20 7.64 -3.44
N ASP A 42 -7.30 6.66 -4.32
CA ASP A 42 -7.68 6.87 -5.72
C ASP A 42 -9.12 7.37 -5.85
N LEU A 43 -10.04 6.88 -5.03
CA LEU A 43 -11.40 7.43 -4.96
C LEU A 43 -11.43 8.90 -4.52
N LEU A 44 -10.57 9.29 -3.57
CA LEU A 44 -10.43 10.70 -3.18
C LEU A 44 -9.87 11.54 -4.34
N LEU A 45 -8.82 11.04 -5.01
CA LEU A 45 -8.21 11.71 -6.17
C LEU A 45 -9.20 11.81 -7.34
N TYR A 46 -9.93 10.76 -7.60
CA TYR A 46 -11.01 10.78 -8.61
C TYR A 46 -12.12 11.78 -8.28
N ALA A 47 -12.54 11.85 -7.02
CA ALA A 47 -13.52 12.85 -6.60
C ALA A 47 -13.03 14.29 -6.83
N ARG A 48 -11.74 14.54 -6.58
CA ARG A 48 -11.08 15.83 -6.88
C ARG A 48 -11.03 16.10 -8.38
N TYR A 49 -10.62 15.09 -9.17
CA TYR A 49 -10.61 15.16 -10.64
C TYR A 49 -11.99 15.54 -11.19
N ARG A 50 -13.05 14.88 -10.71
CA ARG A 50 -14.44 15.18 -11.13
C ARG A 50 -14.88 16.59 -10.75
N ARG A 51 -14.52 17.05 -9.55
CA ARG A 51 -14.82 18.43 -9.10
C ARG A 51 -14.07 19.49 -9.92
N GLY A 52 -12.91 19.15 -10.44
CA GLY A 52 -12.13 19.99 -11.35
C GLY A 52 -12.61 19.97 -12.80
N GLY A 53 -13.74 19.34 -13.10
CA GLY A 53 -14.30 19.27 -14.47
C GLY A 53 -13.88 18.07 -15.30
N GLY A 54 -13.16 17.12 -14.70
CA GLY A 54 -12.77 15.87 -15.37
C GLY A 54 -13.97 15.06 -15.85
N LYS A 55 -13.88 14.47 -17.04
CA LYS A 55 -15.01 13.81 -17.73
C LYS A 55 -14.91 12.30 -17.82
N GLN A 56 -13.72 11.71 -17.58
CA GLN A 56 -13.53 10.27 -17.67
C GLN A 56 -14.36 9.52 -16.62
N HIS A 57 -14.79 8.31 -16.96
CA HIS A 57 -15.38 7.38 -16.00
C HIS A 57 -14.32 6.83 -15.07
N LEU A 58 -14.73 6.39 -13.87
CA LEU A 58 -13.82 5.92 -12.82
C LEU A 58 -12.78 4.90 -13.33
N PHE A 59 -13.22 3.85 -13.98
CA PHE A 59 -12.30 2.80 -14.46
C PHE A 59 -11.32 3.31 -15.54
N ALA A 60 -11.79 4.16 -16.47
CA ALA A 60 -10.91 4.72 -17.49
C ALA A 60 -9.86 5.65 -16.87
N TRP A 61 -10.24 6.42 -15.87
CA TRP A 61 -9.34 7.30 -15.13
C TRP A 61 -8.37 6.50 -14.25
N GLU A 62 -8.87 5.56 -13.47
CA GLU A 62 -8.10 4.72 -12.54
C GLU A 62 -7.00 3.95 -13.26
N PHE A 63 -7.34 3.31 -14.37
CA PHE A 63 -6.41 2.48 -15.13
C PHE A 63 -5.68 3.24 -16.23
N SER A 64 -5.73 4.57 -16.25
CA SER A 64 -5.05 5.40 -17.25
C SER A 64 -5.35 4.95 -18.68
N SER A 65 -6.60 4.56 -18.96
CA SER A 65 -6.99 3.96 -20.25
C SER A 65 -6.66 4.87 -21.44
N GLY A 66 -5.94 4.32 -22.39
CA GLY A 66 -5.48 5.05 -23.57
C GLY A 66 -4.10 5.69 -23.43
N LEU A 67 -3.43 5.52 -22.28
CA LEU A 67 -2.04 5.99 -22.12
C LEU A 67 -1.10 5.19 -23.02
N SER A 68 -0.53 5.87 -24.02
CA SER A 68 0.34 5.26 -25.03
C SER A 68 1.70 5.94 -25.17
N SER A 69 2.02 6.87 -24.27
CA SER A 69 3.26 7.64 -24.26
C SER A 69 3.88 7.64 -22.85
N TRP A 70 5.21 7.58 -22.82
CA TRP A 70 5.95 7.72 -21.54
C TRP A 70 6.00 9.16 -21.06
N ASP A 71 5.88 10.13 -21.96
CA ASP A 71 5.91 11.56 -21.59
C ASP A 71 4.66 11.97 -20.81
N GLU A 72 3.55 11.28 -21.06
CA GLU A 72 2.28 11.50 -20.36
C GLU A 72 2.07 10.54 -19.18
N ALA A 73 2.99 9.58 -19.00
CA ALA A 73 2.85 8.57 -17.94
C ALA A 73 2.95 9.21 -16.56
N PRO A 74 2.04 8.86 -15.64
CA PRO A 74 2.13 9.30 -14.25
C PRO A 74 3.39 8.76 -13.58
N VAL A 75 3.78 9.37 -12.45
CA VAL A 75 5.03 9.05 -11.75
C VAL A 75 5.22 7.55 -11.50
N PRO A 76 4.22 6.76 -11.05
CA PRO A 76 4.37 5.31 -10.94
C PRO A 76 4.83 4.63 -12.23
N GLY A 77 4.29 5.06 -13.38
CA GLY A 77 4.71 4.53 -14.69
C GLY A 77 6.17 4.84 -15.02
N GLN A 78 6.61 6.05 -14.72
CA GLN A 78 8.01 6.45 -14.89
C GLN A 78 8.95 5.66 -13.99
N VAL A 79 8.57 5.42 -12.73
CA VAL A 79 9.32 4.57 -11.80
C VAL A 79 9.40 3.14 -12.33
N GLY A 80 8.26 2.55 -12.71
CA GLY A 80 8.18 1.19 -13.23
C GLY A 80 9.04 1.00 -14.49
N LYS A 81 8.98 1.97 -15.41
CA LYS A 81 9.84 1.98 -16.61
C LYS A 81 11.32 1.95 -16.23
N ARG A 82 11.77 2.84 -15.35
CA ARG A 82 13.19 2.91 -14.95
C ARG A 82 13.65 1.65 -14.25
N LEU A 83 12.83 1.09 -13.36
CA LEU A 83 13.14 -0.17 -12.68
C LEU A 83 13.28 -1.31 -13.68
N PHE A 84 12.35 -1.45 -14.61
CA PHE A 84 12.40 -2.50 -15.62
C PHE A 84 13.63 -2.33 -16.53
N GLU A 85 13.84 -1.15 -17.09
CA GLU A 85 14.94 -0.88 -18.00
C GLU A 85 16.30 -1.01 -17.32
N GLY A 86 16.38 -0.61 -16.03
CA GLY A 86 17.60 -0.75 -15.24
C GLY A 86 17.95 -2.21 -14.91
N LEU A 87 16.94 -3.02 -14.54
CA LEU A 87 17.16 -4.42 -14.17
C LEU A 87 17.40 -5.33 -15.37
N PHE A 88 16.60 -5.15 -16.42
CA PHE A 88 16.62 -6.06 -17.58
C PHE A 88 17.44 -5.53 -18.76
N GLN A 89 17.94 -4.29 -18.69
CA GLN A 89 18.70 -3.63 -19.76
C GLN A 89 17.97 -3.65 -21.13
N LYS A 90 16.62 -3.59 -21.08
CA LYS A 90 15.74 -3.62 -22.25
C LYS A 90 14.79 -2.45 -22.19
N LYS A 91 14.69 -1.70 -23.29
CA LYS A 91 13.73 -0.59 -23.41
C LYS A 91 12.29 -1.10 -23.44
N LEU A 92 11.42 -0.44 -22.70
CA LEU A 92 9.98 -0.68 -22.74
C LEU A 92 9.34 0.14 -23.87
N PRO A 93 8.56 -0.48 -24.77
CA PRO A 93 7.84 0.25 -25.79
C PRO A 93 6.74 1.13 -25.18
N PRO A 94 6.41 2.29 -25.78
CA PRO A 94 5.43 3.23 -25.24
C PRO A 94 4.04 2.63 -24.99
N GLN A 95 3.64 1.64 -25.79
CA GLN A 95 2.37 0.91 -25.65
C GLN A 95 2.22 0.15 -24.30
N ARG A 96 3.32 0.01 -23.56
CA ARG A 96 3.30 -0.59 -22.21
C ARG A 96 3.12 0.44 -21.10
N ALA A 97 3.03 1.72 -21.43
CA ALA A 97 2.95 2.79 -20.43
C ALA A 97 1.73 2.62 -19.51
N GLU A 98 0.55 2.34 -20.05
CA GLU A 98 -0.67 2.06 -19.28
C GLU A 98 -0.47 0.89 -18.30
N LEU A 99 -0.05 -0.26 -18.81
CA LEU A 99 0.12 -1.47 -18.02
C LEU A 99 1.15 -1.28 -16.89
N VAL A 100 2.30 -0.68 -17.21
CA VAL A 100 3.38 -0.48 -16.24
C VAL A 100 2.98 0.54 -15.17
N SER A 101 2.27 1.61 -15.55
CA SER A 101 1.75 2.59 -14.61
C SER A 101 0.84 1.93 -13.58
N ASN A 102 -0.12 1.13 -14.04
CA ASN A 102 -1.07 0.44 -13.18
C ASN A 102 -0.40 -0.58 -12.27
N ILE A 103 0.46 -1.44 -12.83
CA ILE A 103 1.16 -2.45 -12.03
C ILE A 103 2.02 -1.77 -10.95
N THR A 104 2.76 -0.72 -11.31
CA THR A 104 3.65 -0.05 -10.36
C THR A 104 2.87 0.68 -9.28
N HIS A 105 1.79 1.39 -9.64
CA HIS A 105 0.95 2.10 -8.69
C HIS A 105 0.36 1.16 -7.63
N TRP A 106 -0.34 0.12 -8.08
CA TRP A 106 -0.95 -0.85 -7.17
C TRP A 106 0.08 -1.65 -6.38
N ALA A 107 1.18 -2.08 -7.03
CA ALA A 107 2.24 -2.80 -6.33
C ALA A 107 2.89 -1.93 -5.25
N TYR A 108 3.13 -0.65 -5.51
CA TYR A 108 3.70 0.28 -4.53
C TYR A 108 2.81 0.40 -3.30
N GLY A 109 1.51 0.64 -3.49
CA GLY A 109 0.57 0.73 -2.37
C GLY A 109 0.46 -0.59 -1.59
N MET A 110 0.38 -1.72 -2.28
CA MET A 110 0.33 -3.05 -1.64
C MET A 110 1.61 -3.36 -0.86
N LEU A 111 2.79 -3.08 -1.42
CA LEU A 111 4.08 -3.32 -0.75
C LEU A 111 4.25 -2.45 0.50
N ASN A 112 3.91 -1.17 0.42
CA ASN A 112 3.88 -0.30 1.61
C ASN A 112 2.91 -0.83 2.67
N GLY A 113 1.73 -1.30 2.26
CA GLY A 113 0.78 -1.98 3.15
C GLY A 113 1.36 -3.24 3.80
N ALA A 114 2.13 -4.04 3.05
CA ALA A 114 2.81 -5.23 3.60
C ALA A 114 3.85 -4.85 4.65
N LEU A 115 4.68 -3.83 4.39
CA LEU A 115 5.65 -3.30 5.36
C LEU A 115 4.94 -2.79 6.62
N TYR A 116 3.84 -2.05 6.45
CA TYR A 116 3.01 -1.61 7.57
C TYR A 116 2.42 -2.78 8.34
N GLY A 117 1.95 -3.82 7.65
CA GLY A 117 1.39 -5.02 8.26
C GLY A 117 2.40 -5.73 9.17
N ILE A 118 3.63 -5.92 8.68
CA ILE A 118 4.73 -6.49 9.46
C ILE A 118 5.01 -5.63 10.70
N ALA A 119 5.18 -4.32 10.52
CA ALA A 119 5.51 -3.40 11.62
C ALA A 119 4.38 -3.34 12.66
N ALA A 120 3.13 -3.14 12.24
CA ALA A 120 1.99 -2.98 13.14
C ALA A 120 1.68 -4.25 13.94
N GLU A 121 1.78 -5.43 13.32
CA GLU A 121 1.55 -6.70 14.02
C GLU A 121 2.71 -7.07 14.95
N SER A 122 3.95 -6.68 14.62
CA SER A 122 5.11 -6.85 15.49
C SER A 122 5.03 -5.98 16.75
N LEU A 123 4.37 -4.83 16.68
CA LEU A 123 4.14 -3.93 17.82
C LEU A 123 2.92 -4.33 18.67
N GLY A 124 2.27 -5.44 18.38
CA GLY A 124 1.20 -6.05 19.17
C GLY A 124 -0.17 -5.93 18.54
N GLN A 125 -0.80 -4.77 18.47
CA GLN A 125 -2.14 -4.61 17.89
C GLN A 125 -2.19 -3.46 16.88
N PRO A 126 -2.63 -3.70 15.63
CA PRO A 126 -2.83 -2.63 14.66
C PRO A 126 -3.94 -1.68 15.15
N ARG A 127 -3.59 -0.39 15.25
CA ARG A 127 -4.51 0.67 15.62
C ARG A 127 -4.73 1.59 14.42
N THR A 128 -5.97 1.97 14.17
CA THR A 128 -6.33 2.80 13.01
C THR A 128 -5.57 4.14 12.98
N TRP A 129 -5.33 4.77 14.13
CA TRP A 129 -4.62 6.05 14.20
C TRP A 129 -3.13 5.97 13.84
N TYR A 130 -2.51 4.77 13.88
CA TYR A 130 -1.15 4.56 13.36
C TYR A 130 -1.08 4.77 11.84
N GLY A 131 -2.21 4.74 11.14
CA GLY A 131 -2.30 5.05 9.73
C GLY A 131 -1.91 6.49 9.38
N LEU A 132 -2.12 7.45 10.30
CA LEU A 132 -1.74 8.84 10.07
C LEU A 132 -0.22 9.01 9.91
N PRO A 133 0.61 8.63 10.90
CA PRO A 133 2.07 8.71 10.75
C PRO A 133 2.59 7.79 9.64
N PHE A 134 1.95 6.66 9.38
CA PHE A 134 2.32 5.80 8.28
C PHE A 134 2.10 6.48 6.91
N GLY A 135 0.91 7.02 6.66
CA GLY A 135 0.62 7.74 5.41
C GLY A 135 1.50 8.97 5.23
N ALA A 136 1.71 9.75 6.31
CA ALA A 136 2.65 10.88 6.28
C ALA A 136 4.09 10.43 5.99
N GLY A 137 4.51 9.28 6.51
CA GLY A 137 5.81 8.69 6.25
C GLY A 137 6.00 8.29 4.78
N VAL A 138 5.01 7.64 4.15
CA VAL A 138 5.02 7.32 2.72
C VAL A 138 5.16 8.59 1.90
N TRP A 139 4.32 9.60 2.16
CA TRP A 139 4.41 10.91 1.51
C TRP A 139 5.80 11.54 1.64
N ALA A 140 6.37 11.56 2.84
CA ALA A 140 7.68 12.15 3.08
C ALA A 140 8.81 11.41 2.34
N VAL A 141 8.74 10.08 2.28
CA VAL A 141 9.69 9.27 1.51
C VAL A 141 9.60 9.57 0.02
N ASP A 142 8.39 9.71 -0.53
CA ASP A 142 8.20 10.07 -1.94
C ASP A 142 8.84 11.43 -2.27
N TYR A 143 8.60 12.45 -1.43
CA TYR A 143 9.22 13.77 -1.61
C TYR A 143 10.72 13.82 -1.30
N ALA A 144 11.28 12.83 -0.65
CA ALA A 144 12.73 12.69 -0.48
C ALA A 144 13.39 11.92 -1.65
N VAL A 145 12.76 10.84 -2.12
CA VAL A 145 13.37 9.92 -3.09
C VAL A 145 13.10 10.33 -4.54
N LEU A 146 11.87 10.74 -4.86
CA LEU A 146 11.50 11.04 -6.25
C LEU A 146 12.22 12.27 -6.85
N PRO A 147 12.53 13.33 -6.08
CA PRO A 147 13.38 14.41 -6.59
C PRO A 147 14.79 13.94 -6.94
N ALA A 148 15.39 13.07 -6.12
CA ALA A 148 16.71 12.49 -6.41
C ALA A 148 16.71 11.64 -7.69
N ALA A 149 15.56 11.04 -8.02
CA ALA A 149 15.33 10.34 -9.28
C ALA A 149 14.94 11.27 -10.45
N GLY A 150 14.82 12.59 -10.24
CA GLY A 150 14.37 13.54 -11.26
C GLY A 150 12.91 13.33 -11.71
N LEU A 151 12.07 12.76 -10.85
CA LEU A 151 10.65 12.51 -11.12
C LEU A 151 9.73 13.51 -10.42
N TYR A 152 10.21 14.12 -9.35
CA TYR A 152 9.57 15.23 -8.67
C TYR A 152 10.48 16.45 -8.70
N LYS A 153 9.86 17.63 -8.53
CA LYS A 153 10.60 18.84 -8.16
C LYS A 153 11.04 18.74 -6.69
N PRO A 154 12.07 19.49 -6.26
CA PRO A 154 12.34 19.68 -4.85
C PRO A 154 11.10 20.19 -4.11
N ILE A 155 10.87 19.72 -2.88
CA ILE A 155 9.64 20.01 -2.14
C ILE A 155 9.36 21.51 -1.96
N GLN A 156 10.41 22.34 -1.88
CA GLN A 156 10.30 23.80 -1.76
C GLN A 156 9.73 24.47 -3.02
N ASP A 157 9.73 23.79 -4.17
CA ASP A 157 9.25 24.30 -5.45
C ASP A 157 7.77 24.02 -5.71
N TYR A 158 7.11 23.39 -4.73
CA TYR A 158 5.67 23.15 -4.75
C TYR A 158 4.91 24.20 -3.95
N ASP A 159 3.76 24.59 -4.44
CA ASP A 159 2.84 25.40 -3.67
C ASP A 159 2.22 24.61 -2.50
N ARG A 160 1.81 25.33 -1.46
CA ARG A 160 1.25 24.71 -0.24
C ARG A 160 -0.05 23.96 -0.48
N GLU A 161 -0.84 24.37 -1.45
CA GLU A 161 -2.11 23.72 -1.78
C GLU A 161 -1.87 22.35 -2.38
N THR A 162 -0.92 22.24 -3.31
CA THR A 162 -0.49 20.97 -3.91
C THR A 162 0.03 20.02 -2.83
N LEU A 163 0.95 20.49 -1.97
CA LEU A 163 1.49 19.67 -0.88
C LEU A 163 0.40 19.20 0.09
N ALA A 164 -0.55 20.08 0.45
CA ALA A 164 -1.64 19.72 1.35
C ALA A 164 -2.61 18.72 0.72
N LYS A 165 -2.92 18.86 -0.56
CA LYS A 165 -3.76 17.91 -1.30
C LYS A 165 -3.10 16.53 -1.36
N ASP A 166 -1.82 16.49 -1.65
CA ASP A 166 -1.07 15.26 -1.78
C ASP A 166 -0.88 14.57 -0.42
N LEU A 167 -0.46 15.32 0.61
CA LEU A 167 -0.41 14.79 1.97
C LEU A 167 -1.77 14.22 2.42
N THR A 168 -2.87 14.94 2.13
CA THR A 168 -4.21 14.47 2.52
C THR A 168 -4.56 13.14 1.84
N ALA A 169 -4.16 12.95 0.58
CA ALA A 169 -4.37 11.69 -0.13
C ALA A 169 -3.60 10.54 0.54
N HIS A 170 -2.34 10.78 0.92
CA HIS A 170 -1.53 9.81 1.64
C HIS A 170 -2.03 9.52 3.07
N LEU A 171 -2.59 10.51 3.77
CA LEU A 171 -3.25 10.28 5.07
C LEU A 171 -4.49 9.40 4.93
N VAL A 172 -5.28 9.57 3.87
CA VAL A 172 -6.42 8.68 3.56
C VAL A 172 -5.90 7.27 3.25
N TYR A 173 -4.89 7.12 2.40
CA TYR A 173 -4.24 5.84 2.15
C TYR A 173 -3.82 5.16 3.44
N GLY A 174 -3.01 5.82 4.26
CA GLY A 174 -2.46 5.24 5.48
C GLY A 174 -3.53 4.89 6.51
N THR A 175 -4.51 5.78 6.74
CA THR A 175 -5.59 5.56 7.70
C THR A 175 -6.49 4.39 7.28
N THR A 176 -6.82 4.31 5.99
CA THR A 176 -7.64 3.23 5.45
C THR A 176 -6.89 1.89 5.45
N THR A 177 -5.59 1.90 5.11
CA THR A 177 -4.72 0.72 5.24
C THR A 177 -4.69 0.22 6.69
N ALA A 178 -4.53 1.12 7.66
CA ALA A 178 -4.50 0.74 9.08
C ALA A 178 -5.86 0.20 9.57
N ALA A 179 -6.96 0.80 9.13
CA ALA A 179 -8.30 0.33 9.44
C ALA A 179 -8.56 -1.07 8.83
N ALA A 180 -8.23 -1.26 7.56
CA ALA A 180 -8.36 -2.53 6.88
C ALA A 180 -7.49 -3.63 7.53
N LEU A 181 -6.23 -3.33 7.85
CA LEU A 181 -5.35 -4.27 8.54
C LEU A 181 -5.94 -4.69 9.90
N ARG A 182 -6.45 -3.72 10.68
CA ARG A 182 -7.09 -4.00 11.97
C ARG A 182 -8.29 -4.95 11.83
N LEU A 183 -9.09 -4.80 10.76
CA LEU A 183 -10.22 -5.69 10.50
C LEU A 183 -9.79 -7.09 10.04
N LEU A 184 -8.68 -7.18 9.31
CA LEU A 184 -8.13 -8.43 8.81
C LEU A 184 -7.29 -9.19 9.86
N SER A 185 -6.78 -8.46 10.87
CA SER A 185 -5.95 -9.07 11.92
C SER A 185 -6.81 -9.84 12.92
N PRO A 186 -6.40 -11.06 13.29
CA PRO A 186 -7.14 -11.84 14.27
C PRO A 186 -7.18 -11.12 15.62
N LEU A 187 -8.37 -11.07 16.22
CA LEU A 187 -8.55 -10.52 17.56
C LEU A 187 -7.74 -11.38 18.55
N THR A 188 -6.61 -10.86 19.01
CA THR A 188 -5.90 -11.48 20.14
C THR A 188 -6.76 -11.27 21.37
N LYS A 189 -7.45 -12.34 21.84
CA LYS A 189 -8.06 -12.33 23.16
C LYS A 189 -6.92 -12.20 24.17
N HIS A 190 -6.79 -11.04 24.80
CA HIS A 190 -5.96 -10.90 25.99
C HIS A 190 -6.49 -11.89 27.03
N PRO A 191 -5.65 -12.80 27.59
CA PRO A 191 -6.04 -13.51 28.80
C PRO A 191 -6.34 -12.43 29.85
N ARG A 192 -7.58 -12.38 30.32
CA ARG A 192 -7.89 -11.62 31.52
C ARG A 192 -7.16 -12.34 32.66
N HIS A 193 -6.10 -11.74 33.14
CA HIS A 193 -5.54 -12.12 34.43
C HIS A 193 -6.60 -11.80 35.48
N GLY A 194 -7.31 -12.85 35.94
CA GLY A 194 -8.14 -12.82 37.16
C GLY A 194 -7.26 -13.08 38.35
#